data_71d31e7a2dcfdf81252b8f2a6d9b20a3
#
_entry.id   71d31e7a2dcfdf81252b8f2a6d9b20a3
#
_cell.length_a   1.000
_cell.length_b   1.000
_cell.length_c   1.000
_cell.angle_alpha   90.00
_cell.angle_beta   90.00
_cell.angle_gamma   90.00
#
_symmetry.space_group_name_H-M   'P 1'
#
loop_
_entity.id
_entity.type
_entity.pdbx_description
1 polymer ?
#
loop_
_entity_poly.entity_id
_entity_poly.type
_entity_poly.pdbx_seq_one_letter_code
_entity_poly.pdbx_strand_id
1 'polypeptide(L)'
;MKRQTDPDVLLLQAAADPTRLAILRQLSDFGEVCACDFTACCDVSQPTVSHHLKVLREAGWIDGERRGTWIYYSLRPQAVTRFRQLAGDVGAGIGTPPPVARRLPVVQVGA
;
A
#
# COMPACT_ATOMS: atom_id res chain seq x y z
N MET A 1 24.97 -1.94 10.74
CA MET A 1 24.24 -2.40 9.91
C MET A 1 23.64 -1.43 9.03
N LYS A 2 23.38 -1.80 7.91
CA LYS A 2 22.91 -0.93 7.01
C LYS A 2 21.48 -0.73 7.12
N ARG A 3 21.06 0.42 6.94
CA ARG A 3 19.71 0.69 7.01
C ARG A 3 19.00 0.07 5.86
N GLN A 4 17.83 -0.42 6.06
CA GLN A 4 17.06 -1.00 5.02
C GLN A 4 16.60 0.06 4.05
N THR A 5 16.99 -0.04 2.81
CA THR A 5 16.61 0.93 1.80
C THR A 5 16.04 0.28 0.55
N ASP A 6 15.73 -1.01 0.60
CA ASP A 6 15.16 -1.71 -0.53
C ASP A 6 13.81 -1.08 -0.88
N PRO A 7 13.65 -0.52 -2.09
CA PRO A 7 12.40 0.13 -2.46
C PRO A 7 11.19 -0.79 -2.38
N ASP A 8 11.36 -2.06 -2.66
CA ASP A 8 10.26 -3.01 -2.59
C ASP A 8 9.80 -3.20 -1.15
N VAL A 9 10.74 -3.27 -0.22
CA VAL A 9 10.39 -3.41 1.18
C VAL A 9 9.71 -2.15 1.69
N LEU A 10 10.20 -0.98 1.29
CA LEU A 10 9.58 0.28 1.69
C LEU A 10 8.16 0.39 1.17
N LEU A 11 7.94 -0.06 -0.06
CA LEU A 11 6.61 -0.05 -0.65
C LEU A 11 5.67 -0.91 0.16
N LEU A 12 6.09 -2.12 0.49
CA LEU A 12 5.25 -3.04 1.25
C LEU A 12 5.02 -2.55 2.68
N GLN A 13 6.05 -2.02 3.32
CA GLN A 13 5.92 -1.50 4.67
C GLN A 13 4.93 -0.35 4.75
N ALA A 14 4.97 0.54 3.77
CA ALA A 14 4.06 1.68 3.76
C ALA A 14 2.61 1.24 3.61
N ALA A 15 2.35 0.14 2.92
CA ALA A 15 0.99 -0.36 2.75
C ALA A 15 0.53 -1.20 3.94
N ALA A 16 1.43 -1.61 4.81
CA ALA A 16 1.10 -2.52 5.90
C ALA A 16 0.65 -1.78 7.15
N ASP A 17 -0.37 -0.99 6.99
CA ASP A 17 -0.98 -0.22 8.07
C ASP A 17 -2.45 -0.02 7.71
N PRO A 18 -3.38 -0.24 8.63
CA PRO A 18 -4.80 -0.18 8.28
C PRO A 18 -5.24 1.15 7.69
N THR A 19 -4.75 2.26 8.24
CA THR A 19 -5.12 3.57 7.74
C THR A 19 -4.52 3.82 6.36
N ARG A 20 -3.24 3.50 6.20
CA ARG A 20 -2.59 3.69 4.90
C ARG A 20 -3.19 2.80 3.83
N LEU A 21 -3.53 1.56 4.18
CA LEU A 21 -4.16 0.68 3.22
C LEU A 21 -5.55 1.22 2.81
N ALA A 22 -6.29 1.78 3.77
CA ALA A 22 -7.58 2.39 3.46
C ALA A 22 -7.41 3.57 2.51
N ILE A 23 -6.38 4.38 2.71
CA ILE A 23 -6.09 5.49 1.81
C ILE A 23 -5.79 4.99 0.40
N LEU A 24 -4.96 3.96 0.29
CA LEU A 24 -4.61 3.40 -1.02
C LEU A 24 -5.85 2.84 -1.73
N ARG A 25 -6.74 2.19 -0.99
CA ARG A 25 -7.97 1.68 -1.56
C ARG A 25 -8.88 2.79 -2.06
N GLN A 26 -8.98 3.87 -1.29
CA GLN A 26 -9.78 5.01 -1.70
C GLN A 26 -9.23 5.64 -2.97
N LEU A 27 -7.90 5.78 -3.05
CA LEU A 27 -7.28 6.31 -4.26
C LEU A 27 -7.49 5.38 -5.45
N SER A 28 -7.48 4.08 -5.20
CA SER A 28 -7.76 3.11 -6.25
C SER A 28 -9.18 3.25 -6.78
N ASP A 29 -10.13 3.48 -5.87
CA ASP A 29 -11.53 3.57 -6.26
C ASP A 29 -11.86 4.89 -6.98
N PHE A 30 -11.28 5.98 -6.54
CA PHE A 30 -11.65 7.30 -7.06
C PHE A 30 -10.64 7.93 -8.00
N GLY A 31 -9.45 7.37 -8.08
CA GLY A 31 -8.40 7.89 -8.94
C GLY A 31 -7.66 9.06 -8.34
N GLU A 32 -8.37 10.04 -7.82
CA GLU A 32 -7.77 11.22 -7.25
C GLU A 32 -8.62 11.68 -6.07
N VAL A 33 -7.99 12.03 -4.96
CA VAL A 33 -8.72 12.42 -3.76
C VAL A 33 -8.04 13.62 -3.12
N CYS A 34 -8.83 14.60 -2.74
CA CYS A 34 -8.34 15.76 -2.01
C CYS A 34 -7.89 15.34 -0.62
N ALA A 35 -6.81 15.93 -0.14
CA ALA A 35 -6.33 15.67 1.21
C ALA A 35 -7.43 15.88 2.26
N CYS A 36 -8.33 16.82 2.02
CA CYS A 36 -9.38 17.12 2.97
C CYS A 36 -10.40 15.99 3.12
N ASP A 37 -10.48 15.11 2.15
CA ASP A 37 -11.47 14.04 2.20
C ASP A 37 -11.01 12.82 3.02
N PHE A 38 -9.72 12.73 3.31
CA PHE A 38 -9.21 11.55 4.00
C PHE A 38 -9.61 11.50 5.47
N THR A 39 -9.78 12.65 6.11
CA THR A 39 -10.20 12.65 7.50
C THR A 39 -11.57 12.03 7.67
N ALA A 40 -12.44 12.25 6.71
CA ALA A 40 -13.79 11.71 6.76
C ALA A 40 -13.78 10.19 6.56
N CYS A 41 -12.96 9.73 5.64
CA CYS A 41 -12.99 8.30 5.34
C CYS A 41 -12.31 7.46 6.41
N CYS A 42 -11.30 8.00 7.05
CA CYS A 42 -10.43 7.20 7.92
C CYS A 42 -10.62 7.46 9.41
N ASP A 43 -11.51 8.38 9.74
CA ASP A 43 -11.82 8.68 11.13
C ASP A 43 -10.57 8.97 11.97
N VAL A 44 -9.68 9.77 11.42
CA VAL A 44 -8.46 10.17 12.10
C VAL A 44 -8.26 11.65 11.95
N SER A 45 -7.41 12.21 12.79
CA SER A 45 -7.19 13.66 12.77
C SER A 45 -6.38 14.07 11.54
N GLN A 46 -6.47 15.35 11.22
CA GLN A 46 -5.74 15.92 10.11
C GLN A 46 -4.23 15.70 10.21
N PRO A 47 -3.58 15.94 11.36
CA PRO A 47 -2.15 15.68 11.45
C PRO A 47 -1.80 14.22 11.23
N THR A 48 -2.65 13.31 11.68
CA THR A 48 -2.41 11.89 11.49
C THR A 48 -2.51 11.52 10.02
N VAL A 49 -3.51 12.07 9.32
CA VAL A 49 -3.65 11.86 7.88
C VAL A 49 -2.42 12.39 7.16
N SER A 50 -1.97 13.59 7.51
CA SER A 50 -0.79 14.17 6.89
C SER A 50 0.44 13.29 7.05
N HIS A 51 0.60 12.69 8.22
CA HIS A 51 1.72 11.77 8.46
C HIS A 51 1.64 10.56 7.55
N HIS A 52 0.45 9.95 7.46
CA HIS A 52 0.29 8.77 6.61
C HIS A 52 0.51 9.09 5.13
N LEU A 53 0.03 10.26 4.68
CA LEU A 53 0.25 10.66 3.30
C LEU A 53 1.73 10.89 3.03
N LYS A 54 2.46 11.44 3.99
CA LYS A 54 3.89 11.63 3.83
C LYS A 54 4.61 10.29 3.71
N VAL A 55 4.26 9.32 4.56
CA VAL A 55 4.86 7.99 4.49
C VAL A 55 4.61 7.35 3.14
N LEU A 56 3.38 7.43 2.65
CA LEU A 56 3.04 6.85 1.35
C LEU A 56 3.77 7.54 0.21
N ARG A 57 3.89 8.86 0.28
CA ARG A 57 4.58 9.60 -0.77
C ARG A 57 6.06 9.27 -0.79
N GLU A 58 6.69 9.20 0.38
CA GLU A 58 8.11 8.89 0.47
C GLU A 58 8.42 7.46 0.03
N ALA A 59 7.46 6.56 0.19
CA ALA A 59 7.64 5.18 -0.26
C ALA A 59 7.38 5.03 -1.77
N GLY A 60 6.88 6.07 -2.42
CA GLY A 60 6.66 6.04 -3.86
C GLY A 60 5.27 5.62 -4.29
N TRP A 61 4.34 5.46 -3.34
CA TRP A 61 2.98 5.03 -3.68
C TRP A 61 2.14 6.10 -4.35
N ILE A 62 2.29 7.35 -3.94
CA ILE A 62 1.38 8.42 -4.36
C ILE A 62 2.14 9.66 -4.75
N ASP A 63 1.48 10.48 -5.55
CA ASP A 63 1.91 11.82 -5.88
C ASP A 63 0.88 12.80 -5.36
N GLY A 64 1.34 14.01 -5.03
CA GLY A 64 0.45 15.08 -4.64
C GLY A 64 0.56 16.23 -5.61
N GLU A 65 -0.54 16.83 -5.95
CA GLU A 65 -0.58 18.00 -6.82
C GLU A 65 -1.34 19.11 -6.13
N ARG A 66 -0.70 20.27 -6.00
CA ARG A 66 -1.35 21.42 -5.37
C ARG A 66 -2.24 22.10 -6.37
N ARG A 67 -3.48 22.35 -5.97
CA ARG A 67 -4.43 23.15 -6.76
C ARG A 67 -5.05 24.17 -5.82
N GLY A 68 -4.58 25.39 -5.91
CA GLY A 68 -5.01 26.42 -4.98
C GLY A 68 -4.55 26.11 -3.58
N THR A 69 -5.47 26.03 -2.63
CA THR A 69 -5.15 25.75 -1.24
C THR A 69 -5.16 24.26 -0.92
N TRP A 70 -5.58 23.43 -1.85
CA TRP A 70 -5.72 22.01 -1.60
C TRP A 70 -4.68 21.21 -2.33
N ILE A 71 -4.37 20.02 -1.79
CA ILE A 71 -3.50 19.07 -2.46
C ILE A 71 -4.34 17.86 -2.81
N TYR A 72 -4.21 17.43 -4.05
CA TYR A 72 -4.91 16.24 -4.55
C TYR A 72 -3.90 15.13 -4.74
N TYR A 73 -4.23 13.95 -4.25
CA TYR A 73 -3.34 12.80 -4.30
C TYR A 73 -3.86 11.76 -5.27
N SER A 74 -2.94 11.04 -5.90
CA SER A 74 -3.27 9.96 -6.80
C SER A 74 -2.20 8.87 -6.69
N LEU A 75 -2.57 7.64 -7.03
CA LEU A 75 -1.61 6.55 -7.03
C LEU A 75 -0.63 6.72 -8.18
N ARG A 76 0.62 6.38 -7.92
CA ARG A 76 1.61 6.34 -8.97
C ARG A 76 1.47 5.02 -9.71
N PRO A 77 1.27 5.05 -11.03
CA PRO A 77 1.07 3.79 -11.77
C PRO A 77 2.22 2.81 -11.62
N GLN A 78 3.45 3.32 -11.54
CA GLN A 78 4.59 2.43 -11.41
C GLN A 78 4.62 1.73 -10.06
N ALA A 79 4.07 2.35 -9.01
CA ALA A 79 3.99 1.70 -7.71
C ALA A 79 2.99 0.55 -7.75
N VAL A 80 1.86 0.78 -8.38
CA VAL A 80 0.83 -0.26 -8.53
C VAL A 80 1.38 -1.43 -9.34
N THR A 81 2.05 -1.12 -10.43
CA THR A 81 2.66 -2.15 -11.26
C THR A 81 3.69 -2.96 -10.47
N ARG A 82 4.55 -2.26 -9.74
CA ARG A 82 5.58 -2.95 -8.95
C ARG A 82 4.97 -3.81 -7.87
N PHE A 83 3.93 -3.30 -7.20
CA PHE A 83 3.25 -4.06 -6.16
C PHE A 83 2.66 -5.35 -6.74
N ARG A 84 2.03 -5.27 -7.89
CA ARG A 84 1.47 -6.45 -8.55
C ARG A 84 2.55 -7.45 -8.92
N GLN A 85 3.70 -6.96 -9.38
CA GLN A 85 4.81 -7.84 -9.71
C GLN A 85 5.32 -8.56 -8.48
N LEU A 86 5.45 -7.86 -7.37
CA LEU A 86 5.90 -8.46 -6.12
C LEU A 86 4.93 -9.54 -5.65
N ALA A 87 3.64 -9.23 -5.72
CA ALA A 87 2.64 -10.21 -5.34
C ALA A 87 2.67 -11.43 -6.25
N GLY A 88 2.92 -11.21 -7.53
CA GLY A 88 3.03 -12.31 -8.47
C GLY A 88 4.27 -13.15 -8.29
N ASP A 89 5.37 -12.53 -7.85
CA ASP A 89 6.61 -13.26 -7.62
C ASP A 89 6.48 -14.23 -6.45
N VAL A 90 5.75 -13.83 -5.43
CA VAL A 90 5.54 -14.69 -4.29
C VAL A 90 4.55 -15.78 -4.70
N GLY A 91 4.99 -16.98 -4.75
CA GLY A 91 4.15 -18.06 -5.17
C GLY A 91 4.14 -18.33 -6.66
N ALA A 92 4.99 -17.63 -7.42
CA ALA A 92 4.99 -17.79 -8.87
C ALA A 92 5.22 -19.23 -9.30
N GLY A 93 5.99 -19.97 -8.55
CA GLY A 93 6.27 -21.36 -8.92
C GLY A 93 5.19 -22.33 -8.51
N ILE A 94 4.18 -21.88 -7.78
CA ILE A 94 3.15 -22.76 -7.31
C ILE A 94 2.06 -22.97 -8.34
N GLY A 95 1.76 -21.97 -9.08
CA GLY A 95 0.68 -22.02 -10.04
C GLY A 95 -0.65 -22.08 -9.33
N THR A 96 -1.59 -22.79 -9.91
CA THR A 96 -2.90 -22.96 -9.32
C THR A 96 -2.79 -23.90 -8.15
N PRO A 97 -3.19 -23.50 -6.96
CA PRO A 97 -3.05 -24.39 -5.81
C PRO A 97 -3.93 -25.60 -5.98
N PRO A 98 -3.45 -26.75 -5.55
CA PRO A 98 -4.27 -27.94 -5.58
C PRO A 98 -5.41 -27.81 -4.59
N PRO A 99 -6.46 -28.44 -4.84
CA PRO A 99 -7.55 -28.36 -3.96
C PRO A 99 -7.21 -28.84 -2.61
N VAL A 100 -6.55 -29.67 -2.31
CA VAL A 100 -6.35 -30.05 -1.03
C VAL A 100 -5.13 -30.06 -0.66
N ALA A 101 -4.81 -30.23 -0.46
CA ALA A 101 -3.90 -30.29 -0.16
C ALA A 101 -2.85 -30.39 0.28
N ARG A 102 -2.45 -30.32 0.03
CA ARG A 102 -1.47 -30.39 0.35
C ARG A 102 -1.13 -29.63 1.33
N ARG A 103 -1.41 -29.42 2.04
CA ARG A 103 -1.23 -28.74 2.93
C ARG A 103 -0.63 -29.07 3.82
N LEU A 104 -0.18 -29.13 4.05
CA LEU A 104 0.38 -29.40 4.80
C LEU A 104 0.57 -29.20 5.71
N PRO A 105 0.72 -29.64 5.91
CA PRO A 105 0.87 -29.54 6.95
C PRO A 105 1.59 -28.68 7.59
N VAL A 106 1.87 -28.35 7.35
CA VAL A 106 2.43 -27.75 7.78
C VAL A 106 2.51 -27.00 8.45
N VAL A 107 2.26 -26.86 8.34
CA VAL A 107 2.20 -26.28 8.76
C VAL A 107 2.10 -25.99 9.73
N GLN A 108 2.10 -26.38 9.99
CA GLN A 108 1.95 -26.32 10.86
C GLN A 108 2.56 -25.83 11.60
N VAL A 109 2.96 -25.67 11.51
CA VAL A 109 3.54 -25.34 12.09
C VAL A 109 3.62 -24.75 12.83
N GLY A 110 3.61 -24.57 13.10
CA GLY A 110 3.60 -24.22 13.67
C GLY A 110 3.41 -23.86 14.28
N ALA A 111 3.25 -24.04 14.37
CA ALA A 111 2.91 -23.86 14.83
C ALA A 111 2.77 -23.62 15.17
#